data_b58960af9ab59560a1e92a5b678699f2
#
_entry.id   b58960af9ab59560a1e92a5b678699f2
#
_cell.length_a   1.000
_cell.length_b   1.000
_cell.length_c   1.000
_cell.angle_alpha   90.00
_cell.angle_beta   90.00
_cell.angle_gamma   90.00
#
_symmetry.space_group_name_H-M   'P 1'
#
loop_
_entity.id
_entity.type
_entity.pdbx_description
1 polymer ?
#
loop_
_entity_poly.entity_id
_entity_poly.type
_entity_poly.pdbx_seq_one_letter_code
_entity_poly.pdbx_strand_id
1 'polypeptide(L)'
;MTSTKDRTISRGDSGALIGFCIAGALIAAYITVFSIIRIIELARGVDVPVLVEFVGSTAPVELPLSTGDSITVGLDSAIITAPQLPVIAAVPGIIGQVAQILTIVLVIGCLILLARSVLTGRVFSRRNTALVATAGIAGLVGFATVRFFDNMLANATVARITDNGVDNAVISVEPFTFVLGAFVLALISTVFVIGDRLQRDTDGLV
;
A
#
# COMPACT_ATOMS: atom_id res chain seq x y z
N MET A 1 39.92 -27.00 -22.15
CA MET A 1 39.76 -26.18 -20.95
C MET A 1 39.03 -24.93 -21.35
N THR A 2 37.71 -24.97 -21.32
CA THR A 2 36.85 -23.79 -21.61
C THR A 2 36.56 -23.13 -20.25
N SER A 3 37.14 -21.96 -20.06
CA SER A 3 36.91 -21.09 -18.91
C SER A 3 35.40 -20.81 -18.77
N THR A 4 34.77 -21.36 -17.77
CA THR A 4 33.47 -20.96 -17.30
C THR A 4 33.57 -19.49 -16.88
N LYS A 5 33.13 -18.60 -17.75
CA LYS A 5 33.05 -17.18 -17.47
C LYS A 5 31.98 -17.00 -16.40
N ASP A 6 32.41 -16.96 -15.14
CA ASP A 6 31.53 -16.56 -14.02
C ASP A 6 30.77 -15.31 -14.46
N ARG A 7 29.45 -15.42 -14.60
CA ARG A 7 28.56 -14.27 -14.81
C ARG A 7 28.56 -13.43 -13.54
N THR A 8 29.65 -12.71 -13.30
CA THR A 8 29.69 -11.73 -12.22
C THR A 8 28.80 -10.56 -12.62
N ILE A 9 27.81 -10.28 -11.76
CA ILE A 9 26.98 -9.08 -11.88
C ILE A 9 27.92 -7.87 -11.94
N SER A 10 27.64 -6.93 -12.84
CA SER A 10 28.43 -5.71 -12.97
C SER A 10 28.45 -4.94 -11.64
N ARG A 11 29.55 -4.25 -11.34
CA ARG A 11 29.66 -3.41 -10.13
C ARG A 11 28.55 -2.34 -10.09
N GLY A 12 28.13 -1.83 -11.25
CA GLY A 12 27.02 -0.90 -11.37
C GLY A 12 25.68 -1.53 -10.95
N ASP A 13 25.38 -2.74 -11.44
CA ASP A 13 24.14 -3.45 -11.10
C ASP A 13 24.08 -3.82 -9.62
N SER A 14 25.21 -4.25 -9.05
CA SER A 14 25.32 -4.53 -7.61
C SER A 14 25.05 -3.27 -6.77
N GLY A 15 25.61 -2.12 -7.20
CA GLY A 15 25.38 -0.84 -6.53
C GLY A 15 23.92 -0.41 -6.60
N ALA A 16 23.28 -0.58 -7.77
CA ALA A 16 21.85 -0.27 -7.95
C ALA A 16 20.95 -1.14 -7.06
N LEU A 17 21.21 -2.45 -6.97
CA LEU A 17 20.44 -3.37 -6.11
C LEU A 17 20.61 -3.05 -4.61
N ILE A 18 21.82 -2.71 -4.18
CA ILE A 18 22.07 -2.28 -2.79
C ILE A 18 21.33 -0.98 -2.52
N GLY A 19 21.42 0.01 -3.41
CA GLY A 19 20.69 1.27 -3.31
C GLY A 19 19.18 1.06 -3.20
N PHE A 20 18.63 0.14 -4.00
CA PHE A 20 17.23 -0.24 -3.93
C PHE A 20 16.85 -0.85 -2.56
N CYS A 21 17.69 -1.73 -2.01
CA CYS A 21 17.45 -2.31 -0.68
C CYS A 21 17.45 -1.25 0.42
N ILE A 22 18.39 -0.30 0.35
CA ILE A 22 18.49 0.81 1.32
C ILE A 22 17.24 1.69 1.21
N ALA A 23 16.89 2.11 0.00
CA ALA A 23 15.69 2.93 -0.24
C ALA A 23 14.41 2.23 0.26
N GLY A 24 14.26 0.94 -0.05
CA GLY A 24 13.13 0.14 0.45
C GLY A 24 13.08 0.08 1.98
N ALA A 25 14.21 -0.15 2.64
CA ALA A 25 14.29 -0.17 4.10
C ALA A 25 13.92 1.20 4.72
N LEU A 26 14.37 2.30 4.12
CA LEU A 26 14.03 3.66 4.56
C LEU A 26 12.54 3.94 4.38
N ILE A 27 11.94 3.54 3.27
CA ILE A 27 10.50 3.66 3.02
C ILE A 27 9.71 2.87 4.07
N ALA A 28 10.10 1.61 4.33
CA ALA A 28 9.44 0.78 5.31
C ALA A 28 9.53 1.38 6.73
N ALA A 29 10.70 1.89 7.10
CA ALA A 29 10.90 2.56 8.39
C ALA A 29 10.04 3.82 8.51
N TYR A 30 10.02 4.67 7.47
CA TYR A 30 9.20 5.89 7.44
C TYR A 30 7.71 5.58 7.61
N ILE A 31 7.17 4.65 6.81
CA ILE A 31 5.76 4.26 6.88
C ILE A 31 5.43 3.65 8.25
N THR A 32 6.32 2.81 8.80
CA THR A 32 6.11 2.20 10.12
C THR A 32 6.03 3.25 11.22
N VAL A 33 6.96 4.21 11.23
CA VAL A 33 6.96 5.30 12.23
C VAL A 33 5.70 6.15 12.10
N PHE A 34 5.33 6.52 10.86
CA PHE A 34 4.12 7.29 10.60
C PHE A 34 2.86 6.55 11.06
N SER A 35 2.75 5.26 10.76
CA SER A 35 1.62 4.42 11.20
C SER A 35 1.56 4.29 12.72
N ILE A 36 2.70 4.18 13.41
CA ILE A 36 2.73 4.15 14.88
C ILE A 36 2.22 5.48 15.46
N ILE A 37 2.68 6.62 14.93
CA ILE A 37 2.18 7.93 15.34
C ILE A 37 0.67 8.00 15.14
N ARG A 38 0.18 7.54 14.00
CA ARG A 38 -1.25 7.52 13.68
C ARG A 38 -2.06 6.62 14.63
N ILE A 39 -1.52 5.47 15.01
CA ILE A 39 -2.13 4.59 16.04
C ILE A 39 -2.26 5.32 17.37
N ILE A 40 -1.22 6.06 17.78
CA ILE A 40 -1.23 6.83 19.03
C ILE A 40 -2.28 7.96 18.98
N GLU A 41 -2.41 8.66 17.86
CA GLU A 41 -3.44 9.69 17.65
C GLU A 41 -4.84 9.09 17.75
N LEU A 42 -5.10 8.00 17.04
CA LEU A 42 -6.37 7.27 17.08
C LEU A 42 -6.71 6.76 18.48
N ALA A 43 -5.70 6.24 19.20
CA ALA A 43 -5.87 5.74 20.56
C ALA A 43 -6.17 6.85 21.58
N ARG A 44 -5.65 8.06 21.36
CA ARG A 44 -5.99 9.25 22.18
C ARG A 44 -7.41 9.72 21.92
N GLY A 45 -7.91 9.61 20.69
CA GLY A 45 -9.27 9.93 20.31
C GLY A 45 -9.65 11.41 20.43
N VAL A 46 -8.68 12.33 20.49
CA VAL A 46 -8.92 13.79 20.63
C VAL A 46 -8.42 14.49 19.38
N ASP A 47 -9.27 15.32 18.78
CA ASP A 47 -9.01 16.13 17.59
C ASP A 47 -8.42 15.29 16.43
N VAL A 48 -9.01 14.13 16.19
CA VAL A 48 -8.52 13.16 15.19
C VAL A 48 -8.96 13.60 13.79
N PRO A 49 -8.04 13.95 12.87
CA PRO A 49 -8.39 14.23 11.49
C PRO A 49 -8.67 12.92 10.75
N VAL A 50 -9.83 12.81 10.13
CA VAL A 50 -10.24 11.63 9.34
C VAL A 50 -10.64 12.09 7.95
N LEU A 51 -10.08 11.46 6.92
CA LEU A 51 -10.51 11.66 5.54
C LEU A 51 -11.83 10.91 5.34
N VAL A 52 -12.86 11.64 4.94
CA VAL A 52 -14.20 11.12 4.66
C VAL A 52 -14.53 11.38 3.21
N GLU A 53 -15.08 10.39 2.54
CA GLU A 53 -15.61 10.49 1.19
C GLU A 53 -17.14 10.59 1.27
N PHE A 54 -17.74 11.39 0.41
CA PHE A 54 -19.17 11.64 0.35
C PHE A 54 -19.73 11.26 -1.01
N VAL A 55 -20.97 10.82 -1.06
CA VAL A 55 -21.66 10.52 -2.31
C VAL A 55 -22.82 11.49 -2.48
N GLY A 56 -22.77 12.30 -3.55
CA GLY A 56 -23.86 13.21 -3.91
C GLY A 56 -24.11 14.34 -2.92
N SER A 57 -23.18 14.60 -2.02
CA SER A 57 -23.28 15.70 -1.05
C SER A 57 -22.83 17.03 -1.68
N THR A 58 -23.39 18.11 -1.20
CA THR A 58 -23.00 19.47 -1.60
C THR A 58 -22.73 20.32 -0.37
N ALA A 59 -21.75 21.21 -0.46
CA ALA A 59 -21.45 22.17 0.59
C ALA A 59 -21.45 23.60 0.05
N PRO A 60 -22.01 24.58 0.80
CA PRO A 60 -21.83 25.98 0.46
C PRO A 60 -20.37 26.39 0.77
N VAL A 61 -19.71 26.98 -0.20
CA VAL A 61 -18.36 27.53 -0.06
C VAL A 61 -18.39 29.02 -0.31
N GLU A 62 -17.92 29.80 0.63
CA GLU A 62 -17.70 31.23 0.47
C GLU A 62 -16.38 31.46 -0.29
N LEU A 63 -16.49 31.68 -1.59
CA LEU A 63 -15.35 32.10 -2.40
C LEU A 63 -15.35 33.63 -2.48
N PRO A 64 -14.19 34.28 -2.56
CA PRO A 64 -14.07 35.73 -2.74
C PRO A 64 -14.46 36.09 -4.19
N LEU A 65 -15.76 35.95 -4.48
CA LEU A 65 -16.35 36.36 -5.76
C LEU A 65 -16.64 37.89 -5.72
N SER A 66 -16.55 38.52 -6.86
CA SER A 66 -16.87 39.92 -7.04
C SER A 66 -18.32 40.26 -6.70
N THR A 67 -19.21 39.30 -6.59
CA THR A 67 -20.64 39.42 -6.27
C THR A 67 -20.98 39.15 -4.80
N GLY A 68 -20.04 38.59 -4.00
CA GLY A 68 -20.31 38.27 -2.59
C GLY A 68 -21.23 37.04 -2.38
N ASP A 69 -21.56 36.30 -3.46
CA ASP A 69 -22.45 35.15 -3.40
C ASP A 69 -21.73 33.89 -2.97
N SER A 70 -22.40 33.00 -2.24
CA SER A 70 -21.92 31.65 -1.95
C SER A 70 -22.21 30.73 -3.12
N ILE A 71 -21.23 29.89 -3.50
CA ILE A 71 -21.40 28.85 -4.51
C ILE A 71 -21.61 27.52 -3.83
N THR A 72 -22.58 26.74 -4.31
CA THR A 72 -22.75 25.35 -3.91
C THR A 72 -21.78 24.48 -4.73
N VAL A 73 -20.85 23.80 -4.06
CA VAL A 73 -19.90 22.88 -4.67
C VAL A 73 -20.26 21.44 -4.34
N GLY A 74 -20.01 20.52 -5.27
CA GLY A 74 -20.07 19.09 -4.99
C GLY A 74 -18.95 18.71 -4.01
N LEU A 75 -19.32 18.04 -2.92
CA LEU A 75 -18.38 17.55 -1.91
C LEU A 75 -18.09 16.08 -2.20
N ASP A 76 -16.90 15.81 -2.68
CA ASP A 76 -16.43 14.45 -2.97
C ASP A 76 -15.67 13.87 -1.76
N SER A 77 -14.78 14.65 -1.17
CA SER A 77 -14.04 14.26 0.04
C SER A 77 -13.72 15.46 0.92
N ALA A 78 -13.63 15.26 2.22
CA ALA A 78 -13.17 16.27 3.19
C ALA A 78 -12.42 15.63 4.34
N ILE A 79 -11.49 16.40 4.94
CA ILE A 79 -10.87 16.02 6.21
C ILE A 79 -11.75 16.58 7.33
N ILE A 80 -12.33 15.68 8.11
CA ILE A 80 -13.14 16.03 9.27
C ILE A 80 -12.32 15.80 10.53
N THR A 81 -12.19 16.82 11.37
CA THR A 81 -11.56 16.66 12.68
C THR A 81 -12.60 16.25 13.70
N ALA A 82 -12.50 15.02 14.21
CA ALA A 82 -13.37 14.52 15.26
C ALA A 82 -12.88 15.02 16.64
N PRO A 83 -13.63 15.89 17.34
CA PRO A 83 -13.19 16.43 18.63
C PRO A 83 -13.00 15.35 19.68
N GLN A 84 -13.88 14.34 19.66
CA GLN A 84 -13.81 13.15 20.52
C GLN A 84 -14.24 11.91 19.72
N LEU A 85 -13.28 11.02 19.48
CA LEU A 85 -13.52 9.75 18.81
C LEU A 85 -13.49 8.63 19.86
N PRO A 86 -14.61 7.94 20.13
CA PRO A 86 -14.62 6.81 21.06
C PRO A 86 -13.68 5.70 20.56
N VAL A 87 -13.05 5.00 21.49
CA VAL A 87 -12.09 3.91 21.17
C VAL A 87 -12.69 2.91 20.17
N ILE A 88 -13.96 2.56 20.33
CA ILE A 88 -14.65 1.60 19.45
C ILE A 88 -14.72 2.10 18.01
N ALA A 89 -14.86 3.39 17.78
CA ALA A 89 -14.85 3.99 16.44
C ALA A 89 -13.42 4.11 15.87
N ALA A 90 -12.42 4.22 16.74
CA ALA A 90 -11.01 4.27 16.36
C ALA A 90 -10.41 2.89 16.01
N VAL A 91 -10.98 1.79 16.55
CA VAL A 91 -10.47 0.42 16.35
C VAL A 91 -10.25 0.07 14.87
N PRO A 92 -11.18 0.31 13.93
CA PRO A 92 -10.93 0.03 12.52
C PRO A 92 -9.67 0.73 12.01
N GLY A 93 -9.50 2.02 12.30
CA GLY A 93 -8.31 2.76 11.88
C GLY A 93 -7.02 2.18 12.46
N ILE A 94 -7.02 1.76 13.73
CA ILE A 94 -5.86 1.10 14.36
C ILE A 94 -5.54 -0.22 13.63
N ILE A 95 -6.54 -1.03 13.32
CA ILE A 95 -6.35 -2.28 12.57
C ILE A 95 -5.80 -1.99 11.17
N GLY A 96 -6.32 -0.97 10.49
CA GLY A 96 -5.81 -0.52 9.18
C GLY A 96 -4.32 -0.16 9.24
N GLN A 97 -3.89 0.60 10.26
CA GLN A 97 -2.49 0.97 10.44
C GLN A 97 -1.59 -0.24 10.74
N VAL A 98 -2.05 -1.18 11.56
CA VAL A 98 -1.33 -2.45 11.81
C VAL A 98 -1.22 -3.27 10.51
N ALA A 99 -2.29 -3.38 9.75
CA ALA A 99 -2.27 -4.05 8.44
C ALA A 99 -1.29 -3.37 7.47
N GLN A 100 -1.21 -2.04 7.47
CA GLN A 100 -0.26 -1.28 6.66
C GLN A 100 1.19 -1.60 7.03
N ILE A 101 1.52 -1.62 8.34
CA ILE A 101 2.87 -2.00 8.82
C ILE A 101 3.22 -3.42 8.37
N LEU A 102 2.33 -4.38 8.60
CA LEU A 102 2.57 -5.77 8.23
C LEU A 102 2.77 -5.93 6.72
N THR A 103 1.95 -5.25 5.92
CA THR A 103 2.04 -5.28 4.46
C THR A 103 3.37 -4.72 3.98
N ILE A 104 3.76 -3.52 4.42
CA ILE A 104 5.00 -2.89 3.93
C ILE A 104 6.23 -3.67 4.34
N VAL A 105 6.28 -4.17 5.58
CA VAL A 105 7.39 -4.98 6.07
C VAL A 105 7.51 -6.30 5.30
N LEU A 106 6.38 -6.97 5.03
CA LEU A 106 6.37 -8.21 4.25
C LEU A 106 6.79 -7.98 2.80
N VAL A 107 6.22 -6.98 2.13
CA VAL A 107 6.54 -6.67 0.73
C VAL A 107 8.01 -6.28 0.59
N ILE A 108 8.48 -5.32 1.36
CA ILE A 108 9.88 -4.87 1.31
C ILE A 108 10.84 -5.99 1.71
N GLY A 109 10.49 -6.79 2.72
CA GLY A 109 11.26 -7.96 3.12
C GLY A 109 11.42 -8.97 1.98
N CYS A 110 10.35 -9.30 1.26
CA CYS A 110 10.41 -10.17 0.09
C CYS A 110 11.28 -9.56 -1.03
N LEU A 111 11.17 -8.26 -1.29
CA LEU A 111 11.95 -7.59 -2.32
C LEU A 111 13.45 -7.53 -1.97
N ILE A 112 13.80 -7.30 -0.70
CA ILE A 112 15.19 -7.35 -0.22
C ILE A 112 15.76 -8.77 -0.35
N LEU A 113 14.99 -9.80 0.01
CA LEU A 113 15.41 -11.20 -0.15
C LEU A 113 15.59 -11.55 -1.63
N LEU A 114 14.72 -11.06 -2.51
CA LEU A 114 14.84 -11.20 -3.96
C LEU A 114 16.12 -10.52 -4.47
N ALA A 115 16.36 -9.27 -4.10
CA ALA A 115 17.56 -8.53 -4.50
C ALA A 115 18.84 -9.25 -4.05
N ARG A 116 18.88 -9.76 -2.82
CA ARG A 116 20.01 -10.57 -2.32
C ARG A 116 20.21 -11.86 -3.12
N SER A 117 19.13 -12.52 -3.52
CA SER A 117 19.21 -13.73 -4.35
C SER A 117 19.77 -13.42 -5.73
N VAL A 118 19.37 -12.29 -6.33
CA VAL A 118 19.90 -11.81 -7.62
C VAL A 118 21.39 -11.48 -7.48
N LEU A 119 21.82 -10.80 -6.41
CA LEU A 119 23.23 -10.53 -6.15
C LEU A 119 24.11 -11.78 -6.04
N THR A 120 23.54 -12.90 -5.62
CA THR A 120 24.23 -14.21 -5.58
C THR A 120 24.17 -14.98 -6.91
N GLY A 121 23.73 -14.34 -7.99
CA GLY A 121 23.67 -14.93 -9.33
C GLY A 121 22.44 -15.84 -9.58
N ARG A 122 21.55 -15.97 -8.62
CA ARG A 122 20.32 -16.78 -8.75
C ARG A 122 19.13 -15.90 -9.12
N VAL A 123 18.97 -15.59 -10.40
CA VAL A 123 17.89 -14.70 -10.86
C VAL A 123 16.56 -15.46 -10.91
N PHE A 124 16.52 -16.57 -11.62
CA PHE A 124 15.33 -17.37 -11.79
C PHE A 124 15.42 -18.65 -10.93
N SER A 125 14.57 -18.74 -9.94
CA SER A 125 14.47 -19.90 -9.05
C SER A 125 13.06 -19.97 -8.48
N ARG A 126 12.61 -21.18 -8.09
CA ARG A 126 11.30 -21.36 -7.43
C ARG A 126 11.13 -20.45 -6.22
N ARG A 127 12.21 -20.23 -5.45
CA ARG A 127 12.20 -19.32 -4.30
C ARG A 127 11.93 -17.89 -4.71
N ASN A 128 12.60 -17.40 -5.75
CA ASN A 128 12.41 -16.02 -6.24
C ASN A 128 11.02 -15.84 -6.83
N THR A 129 10.51 -16.82 -7.58
CA THR A 129 9.12 -16.82 -8.06
C THR A 129 8.13 -16.74 -6.89
N ALA A 130 8.35 -17.51 -5.82
CA ALA A 130 7.52 -17.45 -4.62
C ALA A 130 7.62 -16.10 -3.92
N LEU A 131 8.82 -15.50 -3.80
CA LEU A 131 9.00 -14.17 -3.20
C LEU A 131 8.25 -13.09 -3.98
N VAL A 132 8.31 -13.11 -5.31
CA VAL A 132 7.58 -12.17 -6.19
C VAL A 132 6.07 -12.34 -6.01
N ALA A 133 5.58 -13.59 -6.07
CA ALA A 133 4.15 -13.87 -5.89
C ALA A 133 3.67 -13.44 -4.49
N THR A 134 4.43 -13.77 -3.44
CA THR A 134 4.10 -13.37 -2.06
C THR A 134 4.08 -11.86 -1.90
N ALA A 135 5.09 -11.15 -2.41
CA ALA A 135 5.13 -9.69 -2.33
C ALA A 135 3.93 -9.05 -3.05
N GLY A 136 3.60 -9.53 -4.25
CA GLY A 136 2.50 -9.00 -5.02
C GLY A 136 1.13 -9.29 -4.40
N ILE A 137 0.88 -10.53 -3.98
CA ILE A 137 -0.38 -10.91 -3.30
C ILE A 137 -0.51 -10.14 -1.99
N ALA A 138 0.55 -10.08 -1.18
CA ALA A 138 0.54 -9.33 0.07
C ALA A 138 0.29 -7.84 -0.16
N GLY A 139 0.87 -7.25 -1.23
CA GLY A 139 0.62 -5.87 -1.61
C GLY A 139 -0.85 -5.61 -1.96
N LEU A 140 -1.44 -6.45 -2.81
CA LEU A 140 -2.86 -6.32 -3.21
C LEU A 140 -3.81 -6.53 -2.03
N VAL A 141 -3.62 -7.60 -1.26
CA VAL A 141 -4.46 -7.89 -0.08
C VAL A 141 -4.30 -6.81 0.98
N GLY A 142 -3.06 -6.38 1.23
CA GLY A 142 -2.77 -5.32 2.19
C GLY A 142 -3.42 -3.99 1.80
N PHE A 143 -3.31 -3.59 0.53
CA PHE A 143 -3.97 -2.38 0.03
C PHE A 143 -5.49 -2.45 0.21
N ALA A 144 -6.12 -3.58 -0.16
CA ALA A 144 -7.54 -3.79 0.05
C ALA A 144 -7.94 -3.70 1.53
N THR A 145 -7.15 -4.32 2.40
CA THR A 145 -7.40 -4.35 3.83
C THR A 145 -7.30 -2.95 4.44
N VAL A 146 -6.27 -2.18 4.09
CA VAL A 146 -6.11 -0.81 4.58
C VAL A 146 -7.30 0.05 4.13
N ARG A 147 -7.63 0.05 2.84
CA ARG A 147 -8.78 0.81 2.31
C ARG A 147 -10.11 0.44 2.98
N PHE A 148 -10.32 -0.85 3.22
CA PHE A 148 -11.52 -1.32 3.91
C PHE A 148 -11.64 -0.74 5.34
N PHE A 149 -10.56 -0.77 6.11
CA PHE A 149 -10.56 -0.25 7.46
C PHE A 149 -10.57 1.28 7.52
N ASP A 150 -9.97 1.97 6.55
CA ASP A 150 -10.09 3.42 6.41
C ASP A 150 -11.54 3.84 6.13
N ASN A 151 -12.25 3.14 5.25
CA ASN A 151 -13.69 3.36 5.01
C ASN A 151 -14.51 3.13 6.29
N MET A 152 -14.20 2.06 7.05
CA MET A 152 -14.89 1.80 8.33
C MET A 152 -14.65 2.92 9.34
N LEU A 153 -13.41 3.43 9.44
CA LEU A 153 -13.08 4.55 10.32
C LEU A 153 -13.85 5.81 9.89
N ALA A 154 -13.85 6.12 8.59
CA ALA A 154 -14.54 7.28 8.03
C ALA A 154 -16.04 7.25 8.34
N ASN A 155 -16.69 6.13 8.04
CA ASN A 155 -18.13 5.94 8.28
C ASN A 155 -18.47 6.01 9.78
N ALA A 156 -17.66 5.37 10.64
CA ALA A 156 -17.86 5.44 12.10
C ALA A 156 -17.69 6.87 12.64
N THR A 157 -16.77 7.64 12.05
CA THR A 157 -16.53 9.05 12.42
C THR A 157 -17.73 9.92 12.04
N VAL A 158 -18.24 9.79 10.81
CA VAL A 158 -19.43 10.53 10.35
C VAL A 158 -20.63 10.19 11.21
N ALA A 159 -20.93 8.90 11.39
CA ALA A 159 -22.04 8.45 12.23
C ALA A 159 -21.98 9.05 13.64
N ARG A 160 -20.77 9.16 14.20
CA ARG A 160 -20.59 9.70 15.55
C ARG A 160 -20.77 11.22 15.62
N ILE A 161 -20.26 11.97 14.64
CA ILE A 161 -20.35 13.44 14.63
C ILE A 161 -21.78 13.89 14.34
N THR A 162 -22.53 13.12 13.55
CA THR A 162 -23.91 13.45 13.14
C THR A 162 -24.98 12.78 14.02
N ASP A 163 -24.60 12.11 15.11
CA ASP A 163 -25.50 11.30 15.95
C ASP A 163 -26.37 10.34 15.13
N ASN A 164 -25.79 9.70 14.13
CA ASN A 164 -26.43 8.85 13.11
C ASN A 164 -27.52 9.59 12.28
N GLY A 165 -27.47 10.92 12.24
CA GLY A 165 -28.40 11.72 11.44
C GLY A 165 -28.10 11.75 9.95
N VAL A 166 -26.91 11.32 9.54
CA VAL A 166 -26.49 11.21 8.13
C VAL A 166 -26.11 9.77 7.85
N ASP A 167 -26.83 9.15 6.93
CA ASP A 167 -26.47 7.84 6.38
C ASP A 167 -25.38 8.04 5.30
N ASN A 168 -24.13 7.95 5.71
CA ASN A 168 -22.97 8.07 4.83
C ASN A 168 -22.17 6.76 4.84
N ALA A 169 -22.84 5.63 4.60
CA ALA A 169 -22.18 4.34 4.44
C ALA A 169 -21.48 4.26 3.07
N VAL A 170 -20.35 4.95 2.94
CA VAL A 170 -19.56 4.94 1.69
C VAL A 170 -18.53 3.83 1.75
N ILE A 171 -18.48 3.02 0.69
CA ILE A 171 -17.39 2.07 0.43
C ILE A 171 -16.70 2.52 -0.84
N SER A 172 -15.59 3.22 -0.68
CA SER A 172 -14.74 3.61 -1.78
C SER A 172 -13.86 2.44 -2.20
N VAL A 173 -14.06 1.98 -3.42
CA VAL A 173 -13.25 0.92 -4.05
C VAL A 173 -12.70 1.45 -5.36
N GLU A 174 -11.41 1.28 -5.59
CA GLU A 174 -10.74 1.61 -6.85
C GLU A 174 -10.53 0.33 -7.69
N PRO A 175 -11.57 -0.19 -8.36
CA PRO A 175 -11.50 -1.48 -9.04
C PRO A 175 -10.43 -1.51 -10.13
N PHE A 176 -10.20 -0.39 -10.80
CA PHE A 176 -9.18 -0.28 -11.84
C PHE A 176 -7.77 -0.50 -11.29
N THR A 177 -7.44 0.08 -10.13
CA THR A 177 -6.14 -0.10 -9.46
C THR A 177 -5.91 -1.57 -9.10
N PHE A 178 -6.94 -2.27 -8.61
CA PHE A 178 -6.85 -3.70 -8.31
C PHE A 178 -6.66 -4.56 -9.56
N VAL A 179 -7.44 -4.33 -10.60
CA VAL A 179 -7.35 -5.09 -11.85
C VAL A 179 -5.97 -4.89 -12.49
N LEU A 180 -5.50 -3.65 -12.56
CA LEU A 180 -4.19 -3.33 -13.12
C LEU A 180 -3.07 -3.96 -12.28
N GLY A 181 -3.13 -3.83 -10.96
CA GLY A 181 -2.16 -4.45 -10.05
C GLY A 181 -2.10 -5.96 -10.17
N ALA A 182 -3.26 -6.63 -10.23
CA ALA A 182 -3.35 -8.07 -10.43
C ALA A 182 -2.79 -8.50 -11.79
N PHE A 183 -3.07 -7.74 -12.85
CA PHE A 183 -2.53 -7.99 -14.19
C PHE A 183 -1.01 -7.88 -14.22
N VAL A 184 -0.44 -6.81 -13.67
CA VAL A 184 1.01 -6.61 -13.57
C VAL A 184 1.66 -7.74 -12.76
N LEU A 185 1.06 -8.13 -11.63
CA LEU A 185 1.55 -9.24 -10.82
C LEU A 185 1.53 -10.56 -11.60
N ALA A 186 0.44 -10.85 -12.31
CA ALA A 186 0.32 -12.05 -13.13
C ALA A 186 1.40 -12.09 -14.22
N LEU A 187 1.63 -10.95 -14.90
CA LEU A 187 2.66 -10.84 -15.93
C LEU A 187 4.06 -11.09 -15.37
N ILE A 188 4.42 -10.40 -14.27
CA ILE A 188 5.73 -10.57 -13.62
C ILE A 188 5.91 -12.03 -13.16
N SER A 189 4.91 -12.61 -12.50
CA SER A 189 4.95 -14.00 -12.03
C SER A 189 5.15 -14.97 -13.18
N THR A 190 4.47 -14.75 -14.32
CA THR A 190 4.61 -15.57 -15.53
C THR A 190 6.04 -15.49 -16.10
N VAL A 191 6.62 -14.27 -16.17
CA VAL A 191 8.01 -14.08 -16.62
C VAL A 191 8.99 -14.87 -15.74
N PHE A 192 8.81 -14.83 -14.41
CA PHE A 192 9.66 -15.58 -13.48
C PHE A 192 9.50 -17.11 -13.66
N VAL A 193 8.29 -17.60 -13.87
CA VAL A 193 8.03 -19.04 -14.12
C VAL A 193 8.70 -19.51 -15.41
N ILE A 194 8.56 -18.73 -16.49
CA ILE A 194 9.18 -19.04 -17.77
C ILE A 194 10.72 -18.99 -17.66
N GLY A 195 11.24 -17.96 -16.98
CA GLY A 195 12.68 -17.80 -16.76
C GLY A 195 13.28 -18.96 -15.95
N ASP A 196 12.60 -19.42 -14.90
CA ASP A 196 13.03 -20.58 -14.09
C ASP A 196 13.05 -21.89 -14.93
N ARG A 197 12.10 -22.06 -15.86
CA ARG A 197 12.08 -23.20 -16.78
C ARG A 197 13.25 -23.15 -17.76
N LEU A 198 13.44 -22.01 -18.43
CA LEU A 198 14.52 -21.83 -19.42
C LEU A 198 15.90 -22.02 -18.79
N GLN A 199 16.09 -21.53 -17.57
CA GLN A 199 17.35 -21.70 -16.84
C GLN A 199 17.63 -23.20 -16.57
N ARG A 200 16.63 -23.97 -16.13
CA ARG A 200 16.79 -25.42 -15.88
C ARG A 200 17.07 -26.21 -17.16
N ASP A 201 16.41 -25.87 -18.27
CA ASP A 201 16.63 -26.51 -19.54
C ASP A 201 18.06 -26.27 -20.04
N THR A 202 18.64 -25.11 -19.77
CA THR A 202 20.01 -24.77 -20.12
C THR A 202 21.03 -25.47 -19.22
N ASP A 203 20.76 -25.55 -17.91
CA ASP A 203 21.64 -26.20 -16.92
C ASP A 203 21.69 -27.73 -17.13
N GLY A 204 20.67 -28.31 -17.78
CA GLY A 204 20.64 -29.76 -18.12
C GLY A 204 21.36 -30.14 -19.42
N LEU A 205 21.86 -29.16 -20.18
CA LEU A 205 22.55 -29.37 -21.44
C LEU A 205 24.10 -29.32 -21.32
N VAL A 206 24.62 -29.06 -20.13
CA VAL A 206 26.05 -28.99 -19.77
C VAL A 206 26.39 -30.16 -18.86
#